data_33c0f53768101dadba8a4b8f2579a006
#
_entry.id   33c0f53768101dadba8a4b8f2579a006
#
_cell.length_a   1.000
_cell.length_b   1.000
_cell.length_c   1.000
_cell.angle_alpha   90.00
_cell.angle_beta   90.00
_cell.angle_gamma   90.00
#
_symmetry.space_group_name_H-M   'P 1'
#
loop_
_entity.id
_entity.type
_entity.pdbx_description
1 polymer ?
#
loop_
_entity_poly.entity_id
_entity_poly.type
_entity_poly.pdbx_seq_one_letter_code
_entity_poly.pdbx_strand_id
1 'polypeptide(L)'
;MSGYMKVLAEYSDKAGHKDRTGHIKRITGIITAIIMLITTAVIVPVFCCAEEVSGPDIDTPSAILMEAATGQVIYEKDADTVLAPASITKIMTLILIFEAIEDGSINMEDTVTVSEYAASMGGSQVFLEPGEIQSVRTMIKCIAVASANDACVAL
;
A
#
# COMPACT_ATOMS: atom_id res chain seq x y z
N MET A 1 76.27 26.27 -41.08
CA MET A 1 74.92 26.85 -41.09
C MET A 1 73.78 25.84 -40.94
N SER A 2 74.05 24.53 -40.85
CA SER A 2 72.95 23.48 -40.80
C SER A 2 72.40 23.17 -39.41
N GLY A 3 73.15 23.40 -38.34
CA GLY A 3 72.69 23.00 -36.98
C GLY A 3 71.69 23.94 -36.34
N TYR A 4 71.83 25.21 -36.61
CA TYR A 4 70.92 26.23 -35.97
C TYR A 4 69.49 26.22 -36.49
N MET A 5 69.30 25.88 -37.76
CA MET A 5 67.95 25.74 -38.36
C MET A 5 67.20 24.52 -37.82
N LYS A 6 67.87 23.45 -37.50
CA LYS A 6 67.21 22.27 -36.87
C LYS A 6 66.74 22.56 -35.45
N VAL A 7 67.51 23.29 -34.67
CA VAL A 7 67.16 23.66 -33.29
C VAL A 7 65.96 24.62 -33.27
N LEU A 8 65.92 25.55 -34.19
CA LEU A 8 64.77 26.51 -34.31
C LEU A 8 63.47 25.79 -34.77
N ALA A 9 63.58 24.86 -35.70
CA ALA A 9 62.42 24.08 -36.15
C ALA A 9 61.89 23.20 -35.03
N GLU A 10 62.72 22.54 -34.25
CA GLU A 10 62.32 21.74 -33.10
C GLU A 10 61.73 22.53 -31.96
N TYR A 11 62.20 23.78 -31.73
CA TYR A 11 61.64 24.68 -30.74
C TYR A 11 60.30 25.26 -31.17
N SER A 12 60.11 25.56 -32.46
CA SER A 12 58.82 26.05 -33.03
C SER A 12 57.77 24.92 -32.97
N ASP A 13 58.13 23.66 -33.24
CA ASP A 13 57.20 22.53 -33.19
C ASP A 13 56.75 22.23 -31.76
N LYS A 14 57.68 22.24 -30.79
CA LYS A 14 57.38 22.07 -29.36
C LYS A 14 56.52 23.19 -28.79
N ALA A 15 56.70 24.44 -29.20
CA ALA A 15 55.90 25.57 -28.73
C ALA A 15 54.48 25.53 -29.32
N GLY A 16 54.33 25.20 -30.60
CA GLY A 16 53.02 25.08 -31.25
C GLY A 16 52.20 23.90 -30.74
N HIS A 17 52.84 22.81 -30.38
CA HIS A 17 52.16 21.60 -29.83
C HIS A 17 51.70 21.79 -28.39
N LYS A 18 52.47 22.51 -27.55
CA LYS A 18 52.12 22.79 -26.16
C LYS A 18 50.90 23.73 -26.02
N ASP A 19 50.77 24.69 -26.94
CA ASP A 19 49.64 25.60 -26.89
C ASP A 19 48.32 24.95 -27.37
N ARG A 20 48.39 24.15 -28.44
CA ARG A 20 47.19 23.39 -28.93
C ARG A 20 46.65 22.41 -27.91
N THR A 21 47.48 21.68 -27.19
CA THR A 21 47.04 20.72 -26.15
C THR A 21 46.43 21.41 -24.94
N GLY A 22 46.92 22.63 -24.59
CA GLY A 22 46.33 23.46 -23.54
C GLY A 22 44.91 23.95 -23.89
N HIS A 23 44.72 24.41 -25.12
CA HIS A 23 43.43 24.85 -25.63
C HIS A 23 42.44 23.71 -25.74
N ILE A 24 42.83 22.53 -26.24
CA ILE A 24 41.97 21.36 -26.34
C ILE A 24 41.47 20.92 -24.94
N LYS A 25 42.34 20.81 -23.95
CA LYS A 25 41.96 20.44 -22.56
C LYS A 25 41.00 21.43 -21.95
N ARG A 26 41.18 22.75 -22.19
CA ARG A 26 40.23 23.79 -21.71
C ARG A 26 38.85 23.66 -22.39
N ILE A 27 38.80 23.47 -23.70
CA ILE A 27 37.56 23.32 -24.46
C ILE A 27 36.84 22.05 -24.02
N THR A 28 37.55 20.91 -23.84
CA THR A 28 36.97 19.66 -23.35
C THR A 28 36.36 19.84 -21.94
N GLY A 29 37.08 20.52 -21.04
CA GLY A 29 36.57 20.83 -19.69
C GLY A 29 35.31 21.70 -19.69
N ILE A 30 35.25 22.72 -20.56
CA ILE A 30 34.05 23.55 -20.69
C ILE A 30 32.87 22.76 -21.27
N ILE A 31 33.08 21.94 -22.29
CA ILE A 31 32.03 21.07 -22.87
C ILE A 31 31.52 20.10 -21.84
N THR A 32 32.38 19.47 -21.06
CA THR A 32 31.98 18.52 -20.00
C THR A 32 31.15 19.21 -18.91
N ALA A 33 31.57 20.42 -18.49
CA ALA A 33 30.83 21.21 -17.51
C ALA A 33 29.45 21.64 -18.04
N ILE A 34 29.33 22.02 -19.31
CA ILE A 34 28.04 22.37 -19.93
C ILE A 34 27.13 21.15 -20.03
N ILE A 35 27.66 19.98 -20.42
CA ILE A 35 26.88 18.74 -20.47
C ILE A 35 26.39 18.35 -19.07
N MET A 36 27.22 18.44 -18.04
CA MET A 36 26.80 18.20 -16.65
C MET A 36 25.72 19.18 -16.20
N LEU A 37 25.83 20.46 -16.55
CA LEU A 37 24.84 21.46 -16.20
C LEU A 37 23.50 21.22 -16.89
N ILE A 38 23.53 20.83 -18.17
CA ILE A 38 22.31 20.50 -18.94
C ILE A 38 21.66 19.22 -18.40
N THR A 39 22.43 18.18 -18.06
CA THR A 39 21.88 16.93 -17.49
C THR A 39 21.25 17.15 -16.13
N THR A 40 21.84 17.98 -15.26
CA THR A 40 21.21 18.33 -13.97
C THR A 40 19.96 19.19 -14.14
N ALA A 41 19.95 20.13 -15.09
CA ALA A 41 18.80 20.98 -15.37
C ALA A 41 17.60 20.23 -15.98
N VAL A 42 17.84 19.14 -16.71
CA VAL A 42 16.79 18.31 -17.32
C VAL A 42 16.26 17.23 -16.37
N ILE A 43 17.10 16.69 -15.48
CA ILE A 43 16.71 15.61 -14.56
C ILE A 43 15.94 16.15 -13.34
N VAL A 44 16.26 17.34 -12.83
CA VAL A 44 15.63 17.92 -11.65
C VAL A 44 14.12 18.23 -11.81
N PRO A 45 13.59 18.73 -12.92
CA PRO A 45 12.17 19.05 -13.02
C PRO A 45 11.25 17.84 -13.22
N VAL A 46 11.77 16.66 -13.58
CA VAL A 46 10.93 15.46 -13.75
C VAL A 46 10.45 14.88 -12.41
N PHE A 47 11.07 15.28 -11.29
CA PHE A 47 10.73 14.74 -9.97
C PHE A 47 9.71 15.58 -9.18
N CYS A 48 9.17 16.66 -9.73
CA CYS A 48 8.42 17.64 -8.95
C CYS A 48 6.98 17.93 -9.42
N CYS A 49 6.32 16.98 -10.08
CA CYS A 49 4.88 17.07 -10.31
C CYS A 49 4.22 15.72 -10.12
N ALA A 50 4.33 15.14 -8.92
CA ALA A 50 3.25 14.31 -8.42
C ALA A 50 2.16 15.29 -8.01
N GLU A 51 1.19 15.54 -8.88
CA GLU A 51 -0.07 16.15 -8.49
C GLU A 51 -0.63 15.27 -7.37
N GLU A 52 -0.72 15.81 -6.15
CA GLU A 52 -1.47 15.14 -5.09
C GLU A 52 -2.90 15.02 -5.62
N VAL A 53 -3.21 13.87 -6.16
CA VAL A 53 -4.60 13.51 -6.43
C VAL A 53 -5.26 13.48 -5.06
N SER A 54 -5.95 14.56 -4.71
CA SER A 54 -6.74 14.58 -3.50
C SER A 54 -7.71 13.41 -3.58
N GLY A 55 -7.64 12.51 -2.62
CA GLY A 55 -8.56 11.38 -2.54
C GLY A 55 -10.02 11.86 -2.44
N PRO A 56 -10.97 10.96 -2.56
CA PRO A 56 -12.38 11.31 -2.45
C PRO A 56 -12.68 11.99 -1.10
N ASP A 57 -13.46 13.04 -1.14
CA ASP A 57 -13.99 13.69 0.08
C ASP A 57 -15.06 12.78 0.68
N ILE A 58 -14.67 12.02 1.71
CA ILE A 58 -15.53 11.04 2.38
C ILE A 58 -15.87 11.57 3.78
N ASP A 59 -17.14 11.75 4.06
CA ASP A 59 -17.66 12.15 5.38
C ASP A 59 -17.71 10.94 6.33
N THR A 60 -16.51 10.48 6.77
CA THR A 60 -16.35 9.43 7.75
C THR A 60 -15.10 9.71 8.60
N PRO A 61 -15.10 9.29 9.89
CA PRO A 61 -13.93 9.46 10.76
C PRO A 61 -12.67 8.73 10.27
N SER A 62 -12.82 7.62 9.58
CA SER A 62 -11.72 6.80 9.06
C SER A 62 -12.16 6.08 7.79
N ALA A 63 -11.25 5.90 6.85
CA ALA A 63 -11.47 5.13 5.64
C ALA A 63 -10.18 4.54 5.11
N ILE A 64 -10.28 3.37 4.48
CA ILE A 64 -9.21 2.76 3.71
C ILE A 64 -9.79 2.11 2.45
N LEU A 65 -9.12 2.30 1.33
CA LEU A 65 -9.43 1.64 0.07
C LEU A 65 -8.20 0.86 -0.38
N MET A 66 -8.37 -0.44 -0.60
CA MET A 66 -7.29 -1.32 -1.01
C MET A 66 -7.63 -2.06 -2.29
N GLU A 67 -6.65 -2.32 -3.11
CA GLU A 67 -6.76 -3.26 -4.22
C GLU A 67 -6.81 -4.69 -3.67
N ALA A 68 -7.87 -5.46 -4.04
CA ALA A 68 -8.19 -6.73 -3.38
C ALA A 68 -7.17 -7.85 -3.64
N ALA A 69 -6.51 -7.87 -4.81
CA ALA A 69 -5.59 -8.93 -5.17
C ALA A 69 -4.19 -8.73 -4.58
N THR A 70 -3.75 -7.50 -4.44
CA THR A 70 -2.38 -7.16 -4.02
C THR A 70 -2.29 -6.63 -2.59
N GLY A 71 -3.41 -6.16 -2.03
CA GLY A 71 -3.43 -5.44 -0.76
C GLY A 71 -2.85 -4.03 -0.83
N GLN A 72 -2.59 -3.49 -2.04
CA GLN A 72 -2.07 -2.14 -2.19
C GLN A 72 -3.12 -1.13 -1.72
N VAL A 73 -2.72 -0.23 -0.80
CA VAL A 73 -3.55 0.88 -0.36
C VAL A 73 -3.62 1.92 -1.48
N ILE A 74 -4.84 2.23 -1.91
CA ILE A 74 -5.14 3.22 -2.96
C ILE A 74 -5.49 4.57 -2.33
N TYR A 75 -6.19 4.54 -1.20
CA TYR A 75 -6.59 5.71 -0.44
C TYR A 75 -6.71 5.37 1.04
N GLU A 76 -6.31 6.30 1.89
CA GLU A 76 -6.51 6.19 3.35
C GLU A 76 -6.83 7.55 3.95
N LYS A 77 -7.64 7.52 4.99
CA LYS A 77 -7.99 8.65 5.85
C LYS A 77 -8.05 8.14 7.28
N ASP A 78 -7.16 8.61 8.13
CA ASP A 78 -7.07 8.23 9.55
C ASP A 78 -7.23 6.70 9.79
N ALA A 79 -6.63 5.88 8.90
CA ALA A 79 -6.82 4.43 8.82
C ALA A 79 -6.37 3.69 10.08
N ASP A 80 -5.38 4.23 10.81
CA ASP A 80 -4.83 3.66 12.05
C ASP A 80 -5.53 4.17 13.31
N THR A 81 -6.53 5.03 13.17
CA THR A 81 -7.29 5.52 14.33
C THR A 81 -8.11 4.40 14.95
N VAL A 82 -7.94 4.20 16.26
CA VAL A 82 -8.68 3.17 17.00
C VAL A 82 -10.14 3.60 17.16
N LEU A 83 -11.01 2.92 16.43
CA LEU A 83 -12.46 3.14 16.45
C LEU A 83 -13.18 1.84 16.82
N ALA A 84 -14.40 1.98 17.37
CA ALA A 84 -15.27 0.84 17.61
C ALA A 84 -15.85 0.33 16.28
N PRO A 85 -15.51 -0.91 15.84
CA PRO A 85 -15.90 -1.40 14.52
C PRO A 85 -17.38 -1.85 14.46
N ALA A 86 -18.11 -1.77 15.56
CA ALA A 86 -19.50 -2.21 15.69
C ALA A 86 -19.69 -3.63 15.09
N SER A 87 -20.69 -3.83 14.24
CA SER A 87 -21.00 -5.15 13.66
C SER A 87 -19.93 -5.70 12.70
N ILE A 88 -18.95 -4.92 12.30
CA ILE A 88 -17.80 -5.44 11.52
C ILE A 88 -17.06 -6.53 12.32
N THR A 89 -17.09 -6.48 13.66
CA THR A 89 -16.56 -7.52 14.54
C THR A 89 -17.09 -8.91 14.19
N LYS A 90 -18.30 -9.03 13.67
CA LYS A 90 -18.90 -10.33 13.29
C LYS A 90 -18.21 -11.02 12.12
N ILE A 91 -17.41 -10.28 11.33
CA ILE A 91 -16.54 -10.89 10.31
C ILE A 91 -15.55 -11.84 10.99
N MET A 92 -14.94 -11.42 12.11
CA MET A 92 -14.04 -12.28 12.86
C MET A 92 -14.78 -13.50 13.44
N THR A 93 -15.99 -13.32 13.99
CA THR A 93 -16.82 -14.43 14.46
C THR A 93 -17.08 -15.44 13.33
N LEU A 94 -17.45 -14.98 12.15
CA LEU A 94 -17.68 -15.84 10.99
C LEU A 94 -16.42 -16.57 10.53
N ILE A 95 -15.26 -15.90 10.56
CA ILE A 95 -13.96 -16.54 10.24
C ILE A 95 -13.70 -17.70 11.19
N LEU A 96 -13.82 -17.49 12.51
CA LEU A 96 -13.62 -18.55 13.50
C LEU A 96 -14.58 -19.72 13.32
N ILE A 97 -15.84 -19.45 13.00
CA ILE A 97 -16.85 -20.48 12.71
C ILE A 97 -16.46 -21.30 11.47
N PHE A 98 -16.02 -20.63 10.39
CA PHE A 98 -15.62 -21.33 9.17
C PHE A 98 -14.32 -22.11 9.35
N GLU A 99 -13.38 -21.63 10.15
CA GLU A 99 -12.17 -22.39 10.53
C GLU A 99 -12.56 -23.67 11.31
N ALA A 100 -13.49 -23.56 12.27
CA ALA A 100 -13.99 -24.72 13.01
C ALA A 100 -14.78 -25.72 12.14
N ILE A 101 -15.41 -25.25 11.07
CA ILE A 101 -16.04 -26.13 10.07
C ILE A 101 -14.98 -26.80 9.21
N GLU A 102 -13.95 -26.07 8.79
CA GLU A 102 -12.88 -26.59 7.94
C GLU A 102 -12.04 -27.64 8.65
N ASP A 103 -11.76 -27.46 9.95
CA ASP A 103 -11.02 -28.45 10.77
C ASP A 103 -11.89 -29.60 11.25
N GLY A 104 -13.21 -29.57 11.01
CA GLY A 104 -14.16 -30.61 11.36
C GLY A 104 -14.63 -30.62 12.82
N SER A 105 -14.32 -29.57 13.60
CA SER A 105 -14.78 -29.43 14.99
C SER A 105 -16.29 -29.27 15.08
N ILE A 106 -16.89 -28.60 14.08
CA ILE A 106 -18.35 -28.48 13.90
C ILE A 106 -18.73 -28.71 12.44
N ASN A 107 -20.01 -29.01 12.18
CA ASN A 107 -20.55 -29.18 10.84
C ASN A 107 -21.75 -28.25 10.62
N MET A 108 -22.01 -27.91 9.38
CA MET A 108 -23.13 -27.06 8.99
C MET A 108 -24.49 -27.54 9.47
N GLU A 109 -24.65 -28.89 9.60
CA GLU A 109 -25.92 -29.52 9.99
C GLU A 109 -25.98 -29.82 11.50
N ASP A 110 -24.91 -29.55 12.25
CA ASP A 110 -24.92 -29.68 13.70
C ASP A 110 -25.94 -28.71 14.31
N THR A 111 -26.48 -29.09 15.47
CA THR A 111 -27.48 -28.30 16.17
C THR A 111 -26.88 -27.50 17.30
N VAL A 112 -27.29 -26.24 17.42
CA VAL A 112 -26.94 -25.30 18.49
C VAL A 112 -28.17 -25.07 19.35
N THR A 113 -28.04 -25.26 20.66
CA THR A 113 -29.09 -24.93 21.63
C THR A 113 -28.82 -23.54 22.19
N VAL A 114 -29.79 -22.64 22.03
CA VAL A 114 -29.69 -21.26 22.46
C VAL A 114 -29.69 -21.16 23.98
N SER A 115 -28.66 -20.54 24.55
CA SER A 115 -28.60 -20.27 25.99
C SER A 115 -29.45 -19.08 26.39
N GLU A 116 -29.82 -18.97 27.68
CA GLU A 116 -30.46 -17.77 28.24
C GLU A 116 -29.66 -16.52 27.99
N TYR A 117 -28.32 -16.62 28.08
CA TYR A 117 -27.42 -15.50 27.81
C TYR A 117 -27.47 -15.06 26.34
N ALA A 118 -27.41 -15.99 25.40
CA ALA A 118 -27.53 -15.68 23.97
C ALA A 118 -28.86 -15.01 23.66
N ALA A 119 -29.97 -15.55 24.17
CA ALA A 119 -31.31 -14.98 23.98
C ALA A 119 -31.48 -13.57 24.61
N SER A 120 -30.68 -13.25 25.63
CA SER A 120 -30.74 -11.94 26.29
C SER A 120 -29.98 -10.82 25.55
N MET A 121 -29.28 -11.14 24.45
CA MET A 121 -28.49 -10.16 23.71
C MET A 121 -29.37 -9.05 23.12
N GLY A 122 -28.95 -7.80 23.33
CA GLY A 122 -29.59 -6.63 22.74
C GLY A 122 -29.02 -6.26 21.36
N GLY A 123 -29.58 -5.21 20.78
CA GLY A 123 -29.18 -4.70 19.46
C GLY A 123 -29.84 -5.46 18.32
N SER A 124 -29.11 -5.64 17.20
CA SER A 124 -29.63 -6.44 16.07
C SER A 124 -29.74 -7.91 16.48
N GLN A 125 -30.89 -8.50 16.34
CA GLN A 125 -31.19 -9.88 16.77
C GLN A 125 -32.29 -10.52 15.90
N VAL A 126 -32.39 -11.82 15.91
CA VAL A 126 -33.46 -12.61 15.28
C VAL A 126 -34.45 -13.16 16.30
N PHE A 127 -34.33 -12.72 17.56
CA PHE A 127 -35.22 -13.04 18.68
C PHE A 127 -35.27 -14.55 18.99
N LEU A 128 -34.09 -15.16 19.09
CA LEU A 128 -33.97 -16.56 19.51
C LEU A 128 -34.45 -16.72 20.95
N GLU A 129 -35.19 -17.80 21.21
CA GLU A 129 -35.70 -18.12 22.54
C GLU A 129 -34.73 -19.03 23.32
N PRO A 130 -34.65 -18.94 24.66
CA PRO A 130 -33.86 -19.86 25.45
C PRO A 130 -34.32 -21.31 25.23
N GLY A 131 -33.36 -22.20 24.95
CA GLY A 131 -33.64 -23.60 24.64
C GLY A 131 -34.06 -23.89 23.20
N GLU A 132 -34.19 -22.86 22.37
CA GLU A 132 -34.45 -23.04 20.95
C GLU A 132 -33.27 -23.78 20.30
N ILE A 133 -33.55 -24.66 19.35
CA ILE A 133 -32.57 -25.49 18.66
C ILE A 133 -32.56 -25.09 17.19
N GLN A 134 -31.40 -24.65 16.69
CA GLN A 134 -31.18 -24.27 15.30
C GLN A 134 -29.93 -24.94 14.73
N SER A 135 -29.82 -25.10 13.41
CA SER A 135 -28.59 -25.61 12.80
C SER A 135 -27.53 -24.52 12.73
N VAL A 136 -26.24 -24.91 12.75
CA VAL A 136 -25.08 -24.03 12.49
C VAL A 136 -25.31 -23.22 11.21
N ARG A 137 -25.79 -23.86 10.14
CA ARG A 137 -26.14 -23.21 8.87
C ARG A 137 -27.14 -22.06 9.04
N THR A 138 -28.20 -22.27 9.85
CA THR A 138 -29.22 -21.24 10.13
C THR A 138 -28.61 -20.09 10.92
N MET A 139 -27.82 -20.38 11.95
CA MET A 139 -27.16 -19.37 12.77
C MET A 139 -26.20 -18.51 11.94
N ILE A 140 -25.39 -19.10 11.06
CA ILE A 140 -24.51 -18.35 10.13
C ILE A 140 -25.33 -17.40 9.26
N LYS A 141 -26.48 -17.83 8.74
CA LYS A 141 -27.37 -16.95 7.97
C LYS A 141 -27.91 -15.78 8.81
N CYS A 142 -28.33 -16.04 10.04
CA CYS A 142 -28.79 -15.01 10.97
C CYS A 142 -27.69 -13.96 11.25
N ILE A 143 -26.45 -14.41 11.43
CA ILE A 143 -25.29 -13.52 11.63
C ILE A 143 -25.02 -12.70 10.36
N ALA A 144 -24.93 -13.35 9.20
CA ALA A 144 -24.53 -12.70 7.97
C ALA A 144 -25.59 -11.74 7.39
N VAL A 145 -26.88 -12.09 7.50
CA VAL A 145 -27.98 -11.34 6.88
C VAL A 145 -28.61 -10.33 7.84
N ALA A 146 -28.91 -10.74 9.06
CA ALA A 146 -29.57 -9.90 10.06
C ALA A 146 -28.59 -9.25 11.04
N SER A 147 -27.30 -9.57 10.95
CA SER A 147 -26.31 -9.11 11.92
C SER A 147 -26.67 -9.48 13.37
N ALA A 148 -27.28 -10.65 13.57
CA ALA A 148 -27.90 -11.09 14.81
C ALA A 148 -26.86 -11.33 15.93
N ASN A 149 -26.99 -10.57 17.03
CA ASN A 149 -26.12 -10.68 18.21
C ASN A 149 -26.40 -11.97 18.97
N ASP A 150 -27.67 -12.34 19.14
CA ASP A 150 -28.13 -13.57 19.78
C ASP A 150 -27.58 -14.82 19.07
N ALA A 151 -27.63 -14.85 17.74
CA ALA A 151 -27.05 -15.94 16.95
C ALA A 151 -25.52 -15.99 17.04
N CYS A 152 -24.85 -14.83 17.12
CA CYS A 152 -23.39 -14.74 17.30
C CYS A 152 -22.92 -15.34 18.64
N VAL A 153 -23.72 -15.15 19.70
CA VAL A 153 -23.36 -15.61 21.05
C VAL A 153 -23.81 -17.06 21.26
N ALA A 154 -24.83 -17.53 20.53
CA ALA A 154 -25.27 -18.92 20.60
C ALA A 154 -24.31 -19.88 19.90
N LEU A 155 -23.68 -19.44 18.83
CA LEU A 155 -22.73 -20.23 18.03
C LEU A 155 -21.30 -20.12 18.53
#